data_7efe206a523ddaca916a2d2ebcb23315
#
_entry.id   7efe206a523ddaca916a2d2ebcb23315
#
_cell.length_a   1.000
_cell.length_b   1.000
_cell.length_c   1.000
_cell.angle_alpha   90.00
_cell.angle_beta   90.00
_cell.angle_gamma   90.00
#
_symmetry.space_group_name_H-M   'P 1'
#
loop_
_entity.id
_entity.type
_entity.pdbx_description
1 polymer ?
#
loop_
_entity_poly.entity_id
_entity_poly.type
_entity_poly.pdbx_seq_one_letter_code
_entity_poly.pdbx_strand_id
1 'polypeptide(L)'
;MSLVFKILAVTGPAMFAGIMLAISIILGGYWQTLPPEAVLDWFAQHDWRMPRAMELVGVPTLIGLGGMLILDWKNTAIRKFWLGAVACVLLLFALTIIWVLPGTAALADRSIPVDQVAGALDTWLLIHHARIALALMACVLGFCAVSR
;
A
#
# COMPACT_ATOMS: atom_id res chain seq x y z
N MET A 1 2.93 12.78 -23.77
CA MET A 1 1.99 12.61 -22.65
C MET A 1 1.71 11.14 -22.32
N SER A 2 1.44 10.26 -23.31
CA SER A 2 1.15 8.84 -23.01
C SER A 2 2.31 8.10 -22.33
N LEU A 3 3.57 8.39 -22.69
CA LEU A 3 4.74 7.75 -22.07
C LEU A 3 4.85 8.03 -20.57
N VAL A 4 4.60 9.27 -20.15
CA VAL A 4 4.65 9.64 -18.73
C VAL A 4 3.59 8.85 -17.93
N PHE A 5 2.35 8.77 -18.42
CA PHE A 5 1.31 7.99 -17.76
C PHE A 5 1.65 6.49 -17.73
N LYS A 6 2.24 5.93 -18.80
CA LYS A 6 2.70 4.53 -18.82
C LYS A 6 3.76 4.28 -17.74
N ILE A 7 4.76 5.16 -17.66
CA ILE A 7 5.79 5.08 -16.62
C ILE A 7 5.15 5.11 -15.23
N LEU A 8 4.34 6.12 -14.94
CA LEU A 8 3.71 6.26 -13.62
C LEU A 8 2.77 5.11 -13.28
N ALA A 9 2.02 4.58 -14.27
CA ALA A 9 1.07 3.49 -14.07
C ALA A 9 1.75 2.15 -13.73
N VAL A 10 3.00 1.95 -14.15
CA VAL A 10 3.76 0.72 -13.85
C VAL A 10 4.69 0.93 -12.65
N THR A 11 5.48 2.02 -12.67
CA THR A 11 6.47 2.27 -11.60
C THR A 11 5.81 2.66 -10.28
N GLY A 12 4.68 3.35 -10.30
CA GLY A 12 3.96 3.77 -9.10
C GLY A 12 3.56 2.58 -8.21
N PRO A 13 2.79 1.60 -8.70
CA PRO A 13 2.47 0.40 -7.93
C PRO A 13 3.70 -0.41 -7.51
N ALA A 14 4.75 -0.47 -8.35
CA ALA A 14 6.01 -1.15 -8.01
C ALA A 14 6.71 -0.47 -6.83
N MET A 15 6.82 0.86 -6.84
CA MET A 15 7.38 1.62 -5.72
C MET A 15 6.54 1.48 -4.46
N PHE A 16 5.21 1.45 -4.61
CA PHE A 16 4.30 1.21 -3.50
C PHE A 16 4.57 -0.14 -2.84
N ALA A 17 4.67 -1.20 -3.65
CA ALA A 17 5.00 -2.54 -3.16
C ALA A 17 6.38 -2.56 -2.49
N GLY A 18 7.39 -1.90 -3.08
CA GLY A 18 8.74 -1.83 -2.55
C GLY A 18 8.81 -1.16 -1.17
N ILE A 19 8.15 -0.01 -1.00
CA ILE A 19 8.09 0.70 0.29
C ILE A 19 7.38 -0.17 1.34
N MET A 20 6.24 -0.74 0.99
CA MET A 20 5.49 -1.59 1.92
C MET A 20 6.26 -2.85 2.29
N LEU A 21 6.97 -3.46 1.35
CA LEU A 21 7.83 -4.62 1.61
C LEU A 21 8.99 -4.25 2.56
N ALA A 22 9.63 -3.09 2.35
CA ALA A 22 10.66 -2.59 3.24
C ALA A 22 10.13 -2.35 4.67
N ILE A 23 8.94 -1.75 4.81
CA ILE A 23 8.27 -1.58 6.10
C ILE A 23 8.02 -2.95 6.76
N SER A 24 7.49 -3.92 6.01
CA SER A 24 7.20 -5.25 6.54
C SER A 24 8.45 -5.96 7.05
N ILE A 25 9.52 -5.99 6.25
CA ILE A 25 10.73 -6.74 6.58
C ILE A 25 11.53 -6.03 7.68
N ILE A 26 11.75 -4.71 7.54
CA ILE A 26 12.64 -3.95 8.42
C ILE A 26 11.92 -3.58 9.72
N LEU A 27 10.78 -2.89 9.59
CA LEU A 27 10.05 -2.39 10.76
C LEU A 27 9.18 -3.49 11.39
N GLY A 28 8.45 -4.25 10.57
CA GLY A 28 7.63 -5.35 11.06
C GLY A 28 8.46 -6.41 11.78
N GLY A 29 9.60 -6.81 11.20
CA GLY A 29 10.53 -7.70 11.84
C GLY A 29 11.10 -7.14 13.13
N TYR A 30 11.42 -5.85 13.18
CA TYR A 30 11.90 -5.18 14.39
C TYR A 30 10.82 -5.12 15.48
N TRP A 31 9.57 -4.70 15.14
CA TRP A 31 8.47 -4.62 16.10
C TRP A 31 8.16 -5.96 16.76
N GLN A 32 8.26 -7.06 16.01
CA GLN A 32 8.03 -8.40 16.54
C GLN A 32 9.10 -8.84 17.57
N THR A 33 10.24 -8.16 17.64
CA THR A 33 11.28 -8.42 18.66
C THR A 33 11.12 -7.59 19.93
N LEU A 34 10.23 -6.58 19.90
CA LEU A 34 10.03 -5.66 21.03
C LEU A 34 9.01 -6.21 22.04
N PRO A 35 9.18 -5.89 23.35
CA PRO A 35 8.10 -6.06 24.31
C PRO A 35 6.89 -5.18 23.94
N PRO A 36 5.65 -5.57 24.30
CA PRO A 36 4.43 -4.86 23.91
C PRO A 36 4.43 -3.35 24.21
N GLU A 37 4.93 -2.95 25.37
CA GLU A 37 5.02 -1.54 25.75
C GLU A 37 5.96 -0.76 24.82
N ALA A 38 7.08 -1.35 24.42
CA ALA A 38 8.03 -0.71 23.51
C ALA A 38 7.46 -0.58 22.07
N VAL A 39 6.56 -1.49 21.66
CA VAL A 39 5.80 -1.35 20.41
C VAL A 39 4.90 -0.12 20.47
N LEU A 40 4.13 0.04 21.53
CA LEU A 40 3.27 1.21 21.75
C LEU A 40 4.08 2.52 21.77
N ASP A 41 5.23 2.53 22.44
CA ASP A 41 6.14 3.68 22.49
C ASP A 41 6.66 4.04 21.10
N TRP A 42 7.01 3.04 20.31
CA TRP A 42 7.50 3.24 18.94
C TRP A 42 6.43 3.87 18.06
N PHE A 43 5.20 3.34 18.07
CA PHE A 43 4.10 3.88 17.29
C PHE A 43 3.75 5.31 17.72
N ALA A 44 3.66 5.59 19.02
CA ALA A 44 3.37 6.92 19.55
C ALA A 44 4.40 7.99 19.09
N GLN A 45 5.66 7.59 18.85
CA GLN A 45 6.72 8.50 18.45
C GLN A 45 6.92 8.63 16.94
N HIS A 46 6.52 7.63 16.14
CA HIS A 46 6.95 7.53 14.74
C HIS A 46 5.82 7.32 13.72
N ASP A 47 4.57 7.14 14.12
CA ASP A 47 3.43 6.85 13.25
C ASP A 47 3.26 7.86 12.11
N TRP A 48 3.52 9.14 12.37
CA TRP A 48 3.38 10.24 11.42
C TRP A 48 4.31 10.20 10.21
N ARG A 49 5.37 9.38 10.26
CA ARG A 49 6.38 9.28 9.16
C ARG A 49 5.91 8.39 8.02
N MET A 50 5.16 7.34 8.33
CA MET A 50 4.71 6.37 7.32
C MET A 50 3.72 6.94 6.29
N PRO A 51 2.72 7.75 6.66
CA PRO A 51 1.78 8.33 5.70
C PRO A 51 2.45 9.17 4.61
N ARG A 52 3.46 9.96 4.96
CA ARG A 52 4.17 10.83 4.00
C ARG A 52 4.86 10.05 2.87
N ALA A 53 5.49 8.92 3.20
CA ALA A 53 6.10 8.07 2.18
C ALA A 53 5.04 7.47 1.24
N MET A 54 3.86 7.13 1.78
CA MET A 54 2.75 6.59 0.99
C MET A 54 2.12 7.64 0.06
N GLU A 55 1.99 8.89 0.51
CA GLU A 55 1.45 9.99 -0.30
C GLU A 55 2.32 10.28 -1.51
N LEU A 56 3.66 10.32 -1.34
CA LEU A 56 4.63 10.57 -2.41
C LEU A 56 4.50 9.59 -3.57
N VAL A 57 4.08 8.35 -3.30
CA VAL A 57 3.94 7.31 -4.30
C VAL A 57 2.48 7.14 -4.74
N GLY A 58 1.54 7.36 -3.84
CA GLY A 58 0.11 7.19 -4.09
C GLY A 58 -0.42 8.14 -5.16
N VAL A 59 -0.08 9.42 -5.06
CA VAL A 59 -0.55 10.43 -6.02
C VAL A 59 -0.06 10.16 -7.45
N PRO A 60 1.24 9.93 -7.71
CA PRO A 60 1.71 9.56 -9.04
C PRO A 60 1.09 8.26 -9.57
N THR A 61 0.87 7.26 -8.69
CA THR A 61 0.20 6.01 -9.06
C THR A 61 -1.20 6.24 -9.60
N LEU A 62 -2.01 7.03 -8.88
CA LEU A 62 -3.38 7.34 -9.29
C LEU A 62 -3.42 8.15 -10.59
N ILE A 63 -2.52 9.13 -10.75
CA ILE A 63 -2.40 9.91 -11.98
C ILE A 63 -2.04 9.00 -13.16
N GLY A 64 -1.07 8.11 -12.99
CA GLY A 64 -0.63 7.16 -14.02
C GLY A 64 -1.75 6.22 -14.45
N LEU A 65 -2.37 5.51 -13.49
CA LEU A 65 -3.43 4.54 -13.75
C LEU A 65 -4.68 5.20 -14.32
N GLY A 66 -5.11 6.33 -13.76
CA GLY A 66 -6.26 7.09 -14.25
C GLY A 66 -6.03 7.62 -15.68
N GLY A 67 -4.84 8.17 -15.94
CA GLY A 67 -4.45 8.65 -17.27
C GLY A 67 -4.46 7.53 -18.31
N MET A 68 -3.89 6.36 -18.00
CA MET A 68 -3.89 5.23 -18.92
C MET A 68 -5.27 4.63 -19.13
N LEU A 69 -6.09 4.53 -18.09
CA LEU A 69 -7.46 4.05 -18.23
C LEU A 69 -8.28 4.93 -19.17
N ILE A 70 -8.11 6.25 -19.09
CA ILE A 70 -8.78 7.20 -19.99
C ILE A 70 -8.27 7.08 -21.42
N LEU A 71 -6.95 7.03 -21.61
CA LEU A 71 -6.33 6.96 -22.93
C LEU A 71 -6.69 5.68 -23.68
N ASP A 72 -6.68 4.54 -22.99
CA ASP A 72 -6.94 3.22 -23.57
C ASP A 72 -8.40 2.78 -23.44
N TRP A 73 -9.32 3.68 -23.07
CA TRP A 73 -10.73 3.34 -22.81
C TRP A 73 -11.43 2.62 -23.97
N LYS A 74 -11.11 3.01 -25.19
CA LYS A 74 -11.71 2.43 -26.41
C LYS A 74 -11.13 1.05 -26.76
N ASN A 75 -9.94 0.73 -26.26
CA ASN A 75 -9.30 -0.58 -26.50
C ASN A 75 -9.73 -1.59 -25.44
N THR A 76 -10.76 -2.36 -25.72
CA THR A 76 -11.35 -3.32 -24.77
C THR A 76 -10.36 -4.40 -24.31
N ALA A 77 -9.39 -4.78 -25.16
CA ALA A 77 -8.39 -5.79 -24.84
C ALA A 77 -7.40 -5.30 -23.78
N ILE A 78 -7.01 -4.04 -23.83
CA ILE A 78 -6.07 -3.40 -22.89
C ILE A 78 -6.80 -2.86 -21.66
N ARG A 79 -7.98 -2.25 -21.86
CA ARG A 79 -8.79 -1.65 -20.79
C ARG A 79 -9.01 -2.57 -19.60
N LYS A 80 -9.23 -3.88 -19.83
CA LYS A 80 -9.45 -4.84 -18.74
C LYS A 80 -8.26 -4.94 -17.76
N PHE A 81 -7.05 -4.80 -18.26
CA PHE A 81 -5.84 -4.82 -17.42
C PHE A 81 -5.75 -3.53 -16.60
N TRP A 82 -6.04 -2.37 -17.21
CA TRP A 82 -6.08 -1.10 -16.48
C TRP A 82 -7.18 -1.08 -15.42
N LEU A 83 -8.36 -1.61 -15.72
CA LEU A 83 -9.45 -1.75 -14.73
C LEU A 83 -9.03 -2.65 -13.57
N GLY A 84 -8.38 -3.78 -13.85
CA GLY A 84 -7.86 -4.66 -12.83
C GLY A 84 -6.79 -3.98 -11.95
N ALA A 85 -5.86 -3.25 -12.56
CA ALA A 85 -4.83 -2.51 -11.83
C ALA A 85 -5.43 -1.41 -10.94
N VAL A 86 -6.39 -0.65 -11.45
CA VAL A 86 -7.14 0.36 -10.68
C VAL A 86 -7.90 -0.30 -9.53
N ALA A 87 -8.59 -1.41 -9.78
CA ALA A 87 -9.33 -2.13 -8.74
C ALA A 87 -8.41 -2.61 -7.61
N CYS A 88 -7.22 -3.14 -7.93
CA CYS A 88 -6.23 -3.54 -6.93
C CYS A 88 -5.78 -2.35 -6.07
N VAL A 89 -5.50 -1.19 -6.69
CA VAL A 89 -5.07 0.01 -5.97
C VAL A 89 -6.21 0.57 -5.11
N LEU A 90 -7.44 0.60 -5.62
CA LEU A 90 -8.59 1.04 -4.83
C LEU A 90 -8.83 0.13 -3.61
N LEU A 91 -8.72 -1.19 -3.79
CA LEU A 91 -8.83 -2.15 -2.68
C LEU A 91 -7.69 -1.97 -1.66
N LEU A 92 -6.46 -1.73 -2.13
CA LEU A 92 -5.32 -1.40 -1.26
C LEU A 92 -5.62 -0.15 -0.41
N PHE A 93 -6.16 0.91 -1.00
CA PHE A 93 -6.55 2.11 -0.26
C PHE A 93 -7.72 1.86 0.69
N ALA A 94 -8.70 1.05 0.29
CA ALA A 94 -9.80 0.67 1.17
C ALA A 94 -9.28 -0.07 2.41
N LEU A 95 -8.38 -1.06 2.25
CA LEU A 95 -7.74 -1.73 3.37
C LEU A 95 -6.92 -0.77 4.24
N THR A 96 -6.29 0.23 3.63
CA THR A 96 -5.56 1.27 4.37
C THR A 96 -6.48 2.06 5.28
N ILE A 97 -7.58 2.58 4.73
CA ILE A 97 -8.50 3.47 5.44
C ILE A 97 -9.30 2.71 6.51
N ILE A 98 -9.74 1.48 6.19
CA ILE A 98 -10.64 0.72 7.06
C ILE A 98 -9.88 0.02 8.20
N TRP A 99 -8.63 -0.43 7.94
CA TRP A 99 -7.91 -1.28 8.88
C TRP A 99 -6.57 -0.72 9.32
N VAL A 100 -5.72 -0.28 8.36
CA VAL A 100 -4.34 0.08 8.69
C VAL A 100 -4.28 1.40 9.46
N LEU A 101 -4.99 2.43 9.02
CA LEU A 101 -4.99 3.72 9.72
C LEU A 101 -5.60 3.61 11.12
N PRO A 102 -6.80 3.00 11.33
CA PRO A 102 -7.34 2.82 12.68
C PRO A 102 -6.44 1.95 13.56
N GLY A 103 -5.87 0.86 13.03
CA GLY A 103 -4.95 0.01 13.78
C GLY A 103 -3.67 0.74 14.19
N THR A 104 -3.11 1.55 13.29
CA THR A 104 -1.94 2.40 13.60
C THR A 104 -2.28 3.43 14.68
N ALA A 105 -3.42 4.10 14.56
CA ALA A 105 -3.88 5.07 15.56
C ALA A 105 -4.09 4.40 16.94
N ALA A 106 -4.73 3.23 16.97
CA ALA A 106 -4.97 2.50 18.22
C ALA A 106 -3.67 2.07 18.93
N LEU A 107 -2.62 1.72 18.16
CA LEU A 107 -1.29 1.45 18.70
C LEU A 107 -0.62 2.75 19.21
N ALA A 108 -0.71 3.85 18.45
CA ALA A 108 -0.09 5.12 18.79
C ALA A 108 -0.75 5.79 20.00
N ASP A 109 -2.08 5.74 20.10
CA ASP A 109 -2.87 6.32 21.20
C ASP A 109 -2.89 5.41 22.44
N ARG A 110 -2.24 4.24 22.38
CA ARG A 110 -2.22 3.24 23.46
C ARG A 110 -3.61 2.81 23.92
N SER A 111 -4.59 2.80 23.02
CA SER A 111 -5.96 2.37 23.31
C SER A 111 -6.14 0.85 23.33
N ILE A 112 -5.10 0.10 22.94
CA ILE A 112 -5.06 -1.36 22.98
C ILE A 112 -4.44 -1.82 24.31
N PRO A 113 -5.08 -2.75 25.05
CA PRO A 113 -4.49 -3.38 26.22
C PRO A 113 -3.15 -4.06 25.89
N VAL A 114 -2.19 -3.99 26.82
CA VAL A 114 -0.81 -4.48 26.59
C VAL A 114 -0.77 -5.96 26.18
N ASP A 115 -1.63 -6.78 26.77
CA ASP A 115 -1.78 -8.21 26.46
C ASP A 115 -2.33 -8.50 25.06
N GLN A 116 -2.94 -7.52 24.39
CA GLN A 116 -3.50 -7.63 23.05
C GLN A 116 -2.60 -7.05 21.96
N VAL A 117 -1.52 -6.34 22.32
CA VAL A 117 -0.64 -5.64 21.37
C VAL A 117 -0.04 -6.61 20.35
N ALA A 118 0.43 -7.77 20.78
CA ALA A 118 1.03 -8.76 19.86
C ALA A 118 0.02 -9.22 18.78
N GLY A 119 -1.21 -9.57 19.18
CA GLY A 119 -2.25 -9.98 18.24
C GLY A 119 -2.73 -8.85 17.32
N ALA A 120 -2.76 -7.61 17.82
CA ALA A 120 -3.07 -6.44 17.00
C ALA A 120 -1.98 -6.17 15.96
N LEU A 121 -0.71 -6.30 16.34
CA LEU A 121 0.43 -6.17 15.43
C LEU A 121 0.44 -7.26 14.35
N ASP A 122 0.18 -8.51 14.71
CA ASP A 122 0.09 -9.62 13.75
C ASP A 122 -1.04 -9.39 12.74
N THR A 123 -2.20 -8.92 13.19
CA THR A 123 -3.32 -8.57 12.33
C THR A 123 -2.95 -7.40 11.40
N TRP A 124 -2.28 -6.38 11.92
CA TRP A 124 -1.80 -5.23 11.15
C TRP A 124 -0.83 -5.69 10.05
N LEU A 125 0.13 -6.55 10.39
CA LEU A 125 1.12 -7.10 9.44
C LEU A 125 0.46 -7.99 8.38
N LEU A 126 -0.53 -8.82 8.75
CA LEU A 126 -1.27 -9.65 7.80
C LEU A 126 -1.98 -8.80 6.74
N ILE A 127 -2.69 -7.76 7.15
CA ILE A 127 -3.37 -6.83 6.24
C ILE A 127 -2.35 -6.06 5.41
N HIS A 128 -1.21 -5.70 6.01
CA HIS A 128 -0.13 -5.04 5.29
C HIS A 128 0.44 -5.94 4.17
N HIS A 129 0.62 -7.25 4.40
CA HIS A 129 1.02 -8.20 3.37
C HIS A 129 -0.02 -8.34 2.24
N ALA A 130 -1.31 -8.35 2.56
CA ALA A 130 -2.36 -8.33 1.54
C ALA A 130 -2.27 -7.09 0.64
N ARG A 131 -1.94 -5.93 1.20
CA ARG A 131 -1.71 -4.68 0.44
C ARG A 131 -0.48 -4.77 -0.47
N ILE A 132 0.60 -5.42 -0.02
CA ILE A 132 1.80 -5.68 -0.85
C ILE A 132 1.41 -6.53 -2.06
N ALA A 133 0.66 -7.61 -1.85
CA ALA A 133 0.19 -8.46 -2.94
C ALA A 133 -0.69 -7.71 -3.96
N LEU A 134 -1.58 -6.83 -3.49
CA LEU A 134 -2.41 -5.98 -4.36
C LEU A 134 -1.56 -4.99 -5.17
N ALA A 135 -0.55 -4.37 -4.57
CA ALA A 135 0.35 -3.46 -5.28
C ALA A 135 1.17 -4.18 -6.36
N LEU A 136 1.70 -5.37 -6.05
CA LEU A 136 2.39 -6.21 -7.02
C LEU A 136 1.47 -6.64 -8.16
N MET A 137 0.24 -7.04 -7.86
CA MET A 137 -0.75 -7.41 -8.86
C MET A 137 -1.08 -6.21 -9.76
N ALA A 138 -1.25 -5.01 -9.21
CA ALA A 138 -1.47 -3.80 -9.99
C ALA A 138 -0.29 -3.51 -10.93
N CYS A 139 0.96 -3.67 -10.46
CA CYS A 139 2.17 -3.53 -11.26
C CYS A 139 2.18 -4.53 -12.44
N VAL A 140 1.93 -5.82 -12.17
CA VAL A 140 1.88 -6.88 -13.21
C VAL A 140 0.80 -6.59 -14.24
N LEU A 141 -0.40 -6.22 -13.81
CA LEU A 141 -1.50 -5.87 -14.72
C LEU A 141 -1.17 -4.64 -15.56
N GLY A 142 -0.56 -3.61 -14.96
CA GLY A 142 -0.07 -2.44 -15.68
C GLY A 142 0.99 -2.79 -16.72
N PHE A 143 1.95 -3.64 -16.37
CA PHE A 143 2.96 -4.14 -17.30
C PHE A 143 2.33 -4.93 -18.45
N CYS A 144 1.38 -5.82 -18.17
CA CYS A 144 0.63 -6.55 -19.19
C CYS A 144 -0.17 -5.62 -20.12
N ALA A 145 -0.64 -4.49 -19.64
CA ALA A 145 -1.34 -3.52 -20.46
C ALA A 145 -0.40 -2.77 -21.41
N VAL A 146 0.79 -2.34 -20.94
CA VAL A 146 1.74 -1.57 -21.77
C VAL A 146 2.51 -2.43 -22.79
N SER A 147 2.59 -3.75 -22.57
CA SER A 147 3.27 -4.70 -23.45
C SER A 147 2.41 -5.18 -24.65
N ARG A 148 1.17 -4.74 -24.76
CA ARG A 148 0.21 -5.07 -25.84
C ARG A 148 -0.04 -3.90 -26.76
#